data_c4ac95f06ce806f2daf1ccbfb89d7656
#
_entry.id   c4ac95f06ce806f2daf1ccbfb89d7656
#
_cell.length_a   1.000
_cell.length_b   1.000
_cell.length_c   1.000
_cell.angle_alpha   90.00
_cell.angle_beta   90.00
_cell.angle_gamma   90.00
#
_symmetry.space_group_name_H-M   'P 1'
#
loop_
_entity.id
_entity.type
_entity.pdbx_description
1 polymer ?
#
loop_
_entity_poly.entity_id
_entity_poly.type
_entity_poly.pdbx_seq_one_letter_code
_entity_poly.pdbx_strand_id
1 'polypeptide(L)'
;MTVTLTQASTQPVATRKGWITRHPLISFFVLSYAIMFCSVFGAMGFKIPFYGIPWFLGIFSPTISSLVLSAVTGGKPAVKQLLRGYTLWKVGARWYLGALTLVLLPLIIALIYKALGNPSHGLAPGATAASLLGQFVFTFFSGPLAEEGGWRGFALPRLESRYNALVSSLILGVLWTCWHIPLYFYPDPASRMFFPAYLALNTVLAVFITWLYNNTRGSLVITILAHFSFNLVGAFITGTLGLMPMNTFLMTAVPGLVILFIWILVYFGPRNLSRKPSAELPFIPRN
;
A
#
# COMPACT_ATOMS: atom_id res chain seq x y z
N MET A 1 -13.29 72.38 8.53
CA MET A 1 -12.22 71.53 7.91
C MET A 1 -12.32 70.16 8.48
N THR A 2 -12.91 69.19 7.73
CA THR A 2 -13.10 67.81 8.15
C THR A 2 -11.99 66.97 7.50
N VAL A 3 -11.06 66.46 8.29
CA VAL A 3 -9.97 65.62 7.81
C VAL A 3 -10.49 64.16 7.69
N THR A 4 -10.66 63.70 6.47
CA THR A 4 -11.03 62.30 6.16
C THR A 4 -9.77 61.46 6.20
N LEU A 5 -9.60 60.63 7.25
CA LEU A 5 -8.53 59.64 7.33
C LEU A 5 -8.87 58.47 6.39
N THR A 6 -8.13 58.35 5.30
CA THR A 6 -8.19 57.25 4.37
C THR A 6 -7.55 56.03 5.07
N GLN A 7 -8.37 55.03 5.47
CA GLN A 7 -7.86 53.74 5.92
C GLN A 7 -7.20 53.04 4.74
N ALA A 8 -5.89 52.88 4.80
CA ALA A 8 -5.15 52.02 3.89
C ALA A 8 -5.55 50.53 4.18
N SER A 9 -6.26 49.93 3.26
CA SER A 9 -6.57 48.52 3.29
C SER A 9 -5.27 47.72 3.08
N THR A 10 -4.69 47.23 4.15
CA THR A 10 -3.61 46.24 4.06
C THR A 10 -4.19 44.90 3.57
N GLN A 11 -4.22 44.72 2.25
CA GLN A 11 -4.47 43.39 1.70
C GLN A 11 -3.37 42.44 2.19
N PRO A 12 -3.73 41.24 2.71
CA PRO A 12 -2.71 40.29 3.11
C PRO A 12 -1.89 39.90 1.88
N VAL A 13 -0.57 40.12 1.96
CA VAL A 13 0.39 39.68 0.95
C VAL A 13 0.21 38.17 0.79
N ALA A 14 -0.30 37.76 -0.36
CA ALA A 14 -0.44 36.34 -0.70
C ALA A 14 0.96 35.71 -0.72
N THR A 15 1.34 35.05 0.35
CA THR A 15 2.60 34.32 0.44
C THR A 15 2.61 33.28 -0.68
N ARG A 16 3.54 33.40 -1.64
CA ARG A 16 3.70 32.46 -2.74
C ARG A 16 3.94 31.06 -2.14
N LYS A 17 2.96 30.16 -2.30
CA LYS A 17 3.10 28.78 -1.87
C LYS A 17 4.36 28.17 -2.49
N GLY A 18 5.24 27.59 -1.68
CA GLY A 18 6.46 26.95 -2.14
C GLY A 18 6.17 25.78 -3.12
N TRP A 19 7.19 25.31 -3.83
CA TRP A 19 7.05 24.24 -4.83
C TRP A 19 6.43 22.96 -4.24
N ILE A 20 6.84 22.56 -3.04
CA ILE A 20 6.32 21.37 -2.32
C ILE A 20 4.81 21.45 -2.10
N THR A 21 4.30 22.63 -1.70
CA THR A 21 2.87 22.82 -1.46
C THR A 21 2.05 22.88 -2.75
N ARG A 22 2.67 23.22 -3.88
CA ARG A 22 2.04 23.19 -5.21
C ARG A 22 2.03 21.81 -5.83
N HIS A 23 3.05 20.97 -5.51
CA HIS A 23 3.25 19.65 -6.09
C HIS A 23 3.40 18.55 -5.03
N PRO A 24 2.43 18.42 -4.08
CA PRO A 24 2.59 17.51 -2.93
C PRO A 24 2.71 16.04 -3.32
N LEU A 25 2.04 15.63 -4.41
CA LEU A 25 2.10 14.25 -4.89
C LEU A 25 3.48 13.91 -5.48
N ILE A 26 4.06 14.79 -6.28
CA ILE A 26 5.41 14.60 -6.84
C ILE A 26 6.44 14.60 -5.69
N SER A 27 6.32 15.54 -4.75
CA SER A 27 7.19 15.60 -3.57
C SER A 27 7.14 14.32 -2.75
N PHE A 28 5.95 13.71 -2.62
CA PHE A 28 5.74 12.44 -1.93
C PHE A 28 6.52 11.30 -2.60
N PHE A 29 6.36 11.13 -3.90
CA PHE A 29 7.08 10.07 -4.61
C PHE A 29 8.59 10.30 -4.56
N VAL A 30 9.05 11.52 -4.85
CA VAL A 30 10.48 11.85 -4.79
C VAL A 30 11.08 11.54 -3.42
N LEU A 31 10.42 11.97 -2.33
CA LEU A 31 10.91 11.75 -0.98
C LEU A 31 10.89 10.25 -0.60
N SER A 32 9.80 9.54 -0.90
CA SER A 32 9.68 8.10 -0.58
C SER A 32 10.72 7.28 -1.32
N TYR A 33 10.94 7.56 -2.61
CA TYR A 33 11.96 6.89 -3.41
C TYR A 33 13.37 7.24 -2.92
N ALA A 34 13.65 8.52 -2.68
CA ALA A 34 14.96 8.93 -2.19
C ALA A 34 15.35 8.21 -0.89
N ILE A 35 14.42 8.14 0.08
CA ILE A 35 14.68 7.42 1.33
C ILE A 35 14.92 5.94 1.07
N MET A 36 14.09 5.26 0.24
CA MET A 36 14.26 3.84 -0.08
C MET A 36 15.60 3.57 -0.80
N PHE A 37 15.91 4.35 -1.83
CA PHE A 37 17.16 4.22 -2.58
C PHE A 37 18.38 4.48 -1.69
N CYS A 38 18.36 5.55 -0.90
CA CYS A 38 19.45 5.85 0.05
C CYS A 38 19.60 4.75 1.11
N SER A 39 18.50 4.15 1.58
CA SER A 39 18.54 3.06 2.56
C SER A 39 19.22 1.82 1.99
N VAL A 40 18.83 1.38 0.79
CA VAL A 40 19.41 0.16 0.17
C VAL A 40 20.84 0.40 -0.29
N PHE A 41 21.08 1.40 -1.14
CA PHE A 41 22.39 1.65 -1.70
C PHE A 41 23.37 2.19 -0.67
N GLY A 42 22.88 2.94 0.34
CA GLY A 42 23.69 3.33 1.50
C GLY A 42 24.17 2.13 2.30
N ALA A 43 23.27 1.19 2.61
CA ALA A 43 23.64 -0.04 3.30
C ALA A 43 24.71 -0.83 2.51
N MET A 44 24.53 -0.95 1.20
CA MET A 44 25.50 -1.62 0.32
C MET A 44 26.86 -0.88 0.29
N GLY A 45 26.85 0.44 0.10
CA GLY A 45 28.06 1.26 0.00
C GLY A 45 28.87 1.28 1.29
N PHE A 46 28.21 1.39 2.44
CA PHE A 46 28.85 1.36 3.75
C PHE A 46 29.05 -0.06 4.32
N LYS A 47 28.65 -1.10 3.58
CA LYS A 47 28.77 -2.52 3.98
C LYS A 47 28.13 -2.82 5.36
N ILE A 48 27.01 -2.15 5.65
CA ILE A 48 26.25 -2.39 6.88
C ILE A 48 25.06 -3.32 6.59
N PRO A 49 24.60 -4.13 7.59
CA PRO A 49 23.46 -5.00 7.40
C PRO A 49 22.23 -4.21 6.96
N PHE A 50 21.61 -4.61 5.86
CA PHE A 50 20.40 -3.96 5.38
C PHE A 50 19.19 -4.26 6.28
N TYR A 51 19.04 -5.51 6.71
CA TYR A 51 18.01 -5.89 7.67
C TYR A 51 18.31 -5.32 9.06
N GLY A 52 17.72 -4.16 9.34
CA GLY A 52 17.94 -3.37 10.54
C GLY A 52 17.43 -1.95 10.33
N ILE A 53 18.17 -0.94 10.76
CA ILE A 53 17.79 0.47 10.62
C ILE A 53 17.58 0.85 9.14
N PRO A 54 18.46 0.50 8.16
CA PRO A 54 18.22 0.80 6.75
C PRO A 54 16.92 0.20 6.23
N TRP A 55 16.61 -1.06 6.59
CA TRP A 55 15.36 -1.71 6.21
C TRP A 55 14.16 -0.93 6.70
N PHE A 56 14.11 -0.60 8.00
CA PHE A 56 12.97 0.14 8.56
C PHE A 56 12.82 1.53 7.95
N LEU A 57 13.91 2.27 7.75
CA LEU A 57 13.87 3.57 7.09
C LEU A 57 13.35 3.45 5.65
N GLY A 58 13.85 2.48 4.88
CA GLY A 58 13.43 2.24 3.51
C GLY A 58 11.95 1.88 3.43
N ILE A 59 11.52 0.85 4.17
CA ILE A 59 10.16 0.33 4.10
C ILE A 59 9.11 1.32 4.65
N PHE A 60 9.45 2.09 5.68
CA PHE A 60 8.58 3.13 6.24
C PHE A 60 8.62 4.45 5.44
N SER A 61 9.44 4.54 4.39
CA SER A 61 9.58 5.79 3.63
C SER A 61 8.27 6.35 3.10
N PRO A 62 7.25 5.54 2.65
CA PRO A 62 5.96 6.09 2.23
C PRO A 62 5.20 6.73 3.39
N THR A 63 5.16 6.09 4.55
CA THR A 63 4.46 6.65 5.73
C THR A 63 5.20 7.86 6.29
N ILE A 64 6.53 7.82 6.38
CA ILE A 64 7.35 8.97 6.79
C ILE A 64 7.08 10.16 5.85
N SER A 65 7.18 9.94 4.54
CA SER A 65 6.95 10.98 3.54
C SER A 65 5.54 11.57 3.62
N SER A 66 4.54 10.72 3.85
CA SER A 66 3.15 11.15 3.99
C SER A 66 2.92 12.03 5.22
N LEU A 67 3.52 11.69 6.35
CA LEU A 67 3.45 12.48 7.59
C LEU A 67 4.15 13.84 7.43
N VAL A 68 5.38 13.84 6.89
CA VAL A 68 6.16 15.06 6.64
C VAL A 68 5.39 15.98 5.69
N LEU A 69 4.92 15.45 4.56
CA LEU A 69 4.22 16.29 3.58
C LEU A 69 2.83 16.72 4.03
N SER A 70 2.12 15.90 4.81
CA SER A 70 0.88 16.36 5.45
C SER A 70 1.13 17.52 6.40
N ALA A 71 2.20 17.45 7.21
CA ALA A 71 2.58 18.53 8.12
C ALA A 71 2.96 19.81 7.35
N VAL A 72 3.77 19.70 6.29
CA VAL A 72 4.26 20.83 5.50
C VAL A 72 3.14 21.49 4.67
N THR A 73 2.21 20.69 4.12
CA THR A 73 1.20 21.21 3.17
C THR A 73 -0.11 21.59 3.81
N GLY A 74 -0.47 21.01 4.95
CA GLY A 74 -1.76 21.25 5.61
C GLY A 74 -1.70 21.28 7.14
N GLY A 75 -0.50 21.25 7.72
CA GLY A 75 -0.28 21.36 9.16
C GLY A 75 -0.94 20.23 9.97
N LYS A 76 -1.16 20.52 11.27
CA LYS A 76 -1.79 19.56 12.21
C LYS A 76 -3.11 18.95 11.72
N PRO A 77 -4.04 19.72 11.07
CA PRO A 77 -5.28 19.14 10.56
C PRO A 77 -5.07 18.03 9.52
N ALA A 78 -4.14 18.21 8.57
CA ALA A 78 -3.85 17.22 7.54
C ALA A 78 -3.18 15.97 8.12
N VAL A 79 -2.29 16.13 9.10
CA VAL A 79 -1.71 14.98 9.84
C VAL A 79 -2.81 14.22 10.59
N LYS A 80 -3.69 14.92 11.30
CA LYS A 80 -4.82 14.30 12.01
C LYS A 80 -5.75 13.56 11.07
N GLN A 81 -6.02 14.12 9.88
CA GLN A 81 -6.84 13.45 8.87
C GLN A 81 -6.17 12.16 8.36
N LEU A 82 -4.86 12.17 8.08
CA LEU A 82 -4.10 10.99 7.69
C LEU A 82 -4.18 9.91 8.79
N LEU A 83 -3.89 10.27 10.04
CA LEU A 83 -3.91 9.36 11.18
C LEU A 83 -5.30 8.81 11.49
N ARG A 84 -6.36 9.55 11.19
CA ARG A 84 -7.74 9.06 11.32
C ARG A 84 -7.99 7.79 10.52
N GLY A 85 -7.34 7.61 9.37
CA GLY A 85 -7.46 6.37 8.57
C GLY A 85 -7.12 5.11 9.37
N TYR A 86 -6.15 5.19 10.28
CA TYR A 86 -5.75 4.08 11.17
C TYR A 86 -6.75 3.78 12.29
N THR A 87 -7.74 4.63 12.52
CA THR A 87 -8.77 4.44 13.55
C THR A 87 -10.14 4.05 12.98
N LEU A 88 -10.27 3.96 11.65
CA LEU A 88 -11.52 3.60 10.97
C LEU A 88 -11.71 2.08 10.90
N TRP A 89 -11.97 1.45 12.04
CA TRP A 89 -12.17 0.01 12.12
C TRP A 89 -13.66 -0.42 12.07
N LYS A 90 -14.61 0.49 12.38
CA LYS A 90 -16.05 0.22 12.33
C LYS A 90 -16.59 0.34 10.89
N VAL A 91 -16.33 -0.65 10.04
CA VAL A 91 -16.65 -0.61 8.60
C VAL A 91 -17.59 -1.74 8.12
N GLY A 92 -17.97 -2.64 8.99
CA GLY A 92 -18.81 -3.80 8.68
C GLY A 92 -17.99 -5.05 8.30
N ALA A 93 -18.47 -6.23 8.78
CA ALA A 93 -17.75 -7.51 8.70
C ALA A 93 -17.39 -7.93 7.26
N ARG A 94 -18.23 -7.63 6.28
CA ARG A 94 -17.99 -7.98 4.86
C ARG A 94 -16.66 -7.44 4.32
N TRP A 95 -16.19 -6.29 4.80
CA TRP A 95 -14.96 -5.68 4.34
C TRP A 95 -13.72 -6.33 4.97
N TYR A 96 -13.85 -6.83 6.19
CA TYR A 96 -12.84 -7.69 6.81
C TYR A 96 -12.73 -9.03 6.05
N LEU A 97 -13.87 -9.65 5.73
CA LEU A 97 -13.88 -10.86 4.90
C LEU A 97 -13.27 -10.59 3.53
N GLY A 98 -13.62 -9.46 2.89
CA GLY A 98 -12.99 -9.04 1.63
C GLY A 98 -11.48 -8.92 1.74
N ALA A 99 -10.95 -8.28 2.77
CA ALA A 99 -9.52 -8.16 3.00
C ALA A 99 -8.85 -9.52 3.25
N LEU A 100 -9.49 -10.40 4.02
CA LEU A 100 -8.99 -11.73 4.35
C LEU A 100 -9.07 -12.72 3.18
N THR A 101 -9.87 -12.45 2.14
CA THR A 101 -9.96 -13.30 0.95
C THR A 101 -8.60 -13.53 0.31
N LEU A 102 -7.69 -12.55 0.39
CA LEU A 102 -6.34 -12.65 -0.17
C LEU A 102 -5.44 -13.69 0.52
N VAL A 103 -5.75 -14.13 1.71
CA VAL A 103 -5.03 -15.21 2.39
C VAL A 103 -5.88 -16.47 2.53
N LEU A 104 -7.18 -16.34 2.80
CA LEU A 104 -8.05 -17.49 3.03
C LEU A 104 -8.24 -18.35 1.77
N LEU A 105 -8.46 -17.71 0.62
CA LEU A 105 -8.62 -18.44 -0.63
C LEU A 105 -7.35 -19.19 -1.04
N PRO A 106 -6.14 -18.57 -1.06
CA PRO A 106 -4.89 -19.30 -1.26
C PRO A 106 -4.65 -20.42 -0.26
N LEU A 107 -4.99 -20.22 1.01
CA LEU A 107 -4.84 -21.25 2.04
C LEU A 107 -5.75 -22.47 1.75
N ILE A 108 -7.02 -22.22 1.41
CA ILE A 108 -7.97 -23.30 1.05
C ILE A 108 -7.44 -24.06 -0.18
N ILE A 109 -6.99 -23.37 -1.21
CA ILE A 109 -6.41 -23.98 -2.42
C ILE A 109 -5.19 -24.83 -2.06
N ALA A 110 -4.29 -24.31 -1.21
CA ALA A 110 -3.09 -25.04 -0.79
C ALA A 110 -3.43 -26.28 0.06
N LEU A 111 -4.42 -26.20 0.92
CA LEU A 111 -4.89 -27.36 1.71
C LEU A 111 -5.53 -28.42 0.82
N ILE A 112 -6.34 -28.05 -0.16
CA ILE A 112 -6.93 -28.98 -1.15
C ILE A 112 -5.81 -29.61 -1.98
N TYR A 113 -4.85 -28.82 -2.47
CA TYR A 113 -3.69 -29.29 -3.23
C TYR A 113 -2.93 -30.38 -2.45
N LYS A 114 -2.66 -30.14 -1.17
CA LYS A 114 -2.01 -31.10 -0.29
C LYS A 114 -2.87 -32.32 -0.02
N ALA A 115 -4.18 -32.16 0.22
CA ALA A 115 -5.11 -33.26 0.47
C ALA A 115 -5.25 -34.22 -0.73
N LEU A 116 -5.05 -33.72 -1.95
CA LEU A 116 -5.00 -34.52 -3.18
C LEU A 116 -3.68 -35.24 -3.38
N GLY A 117 -2.77 -35.26 -2.38
CA GLY A 117 -1.50 -35.99 -2.43
C GLY A 117 -0.41 -35.29 -3.28
N ASN A 118 -0.59 -34.05 -3.67
CA ASN A 118 0.41 -33.30 -4.44
C ASN A 118 1.64 -32.96 -3.59
N PRO A 119 2.84 -32.85 -4.21
CA PRO A 119 4.07 -32.57 -3.49
C PRO A 119 4.06 -31.22 -2.79
N SER A 120 4.43 -31.23 -1.51
CA SER A 120 4.62 -30.04 -0.68
C SER A 120 5.99 -30.13 0.00
N HIS A 121 6.66 -28.99 0.20
CA HIS A 121 7.98 -28.99 0.87
C HIS A 121 7.87 -29.21 2.39
N GLY A 122 6.65 -29.05 2.94
CA GLY A 122 6.41 -29.14 4.38
C GLY A 122 6.97 -27.93 5.16
N LEU A 123 6.94 -28.04 6.47
CA LEU A 123 7.42 -26.98 7.36
C LEU A 123 8.92 -26.73 7.14
N ALA A 124 9.30 -25.48 7.04
CA ALA A 124 10.70 -25.07 6.87
C ALA A 124 11.58 -25.65 7.99
N PRO A 125 12.79 -26.17 7.67
CA PRO A 125 13.69 -26.71 8.68
C PRO A 125 13.97 -25.70 9.80
N GLY A 126 13.87 -26.16 11.06
CA GLY A 126 14.09 -25.31 12.23
C GLY A 126 12.96 -24.33 12.57
N ALA A 127 11.81 -24.39 11.88
CA ALA A 127 10.66 -23.59 12.24
C ALA A 127 10.11 -23.96 13.61
N THR A 128 9.99 -22.97 14.47
CA THR A 128 9.41 -23.07 15.81
C THR A 128 8.21 -22.13 15.94
N ALA A 129 7.38 -22.31 16.98
CA ALA A 129 6.28 -21.39 17.25
C ALA A 129 6.78 -19.92 17.42
N ALA A 130 7.94 -19.74 18.03
CA ALA A 130 8.54 -18.41 18.22
C ALA A 130 8.97 -17.79 16.88
N SER A 131 9.61 -18.57 15.98
CA SER A 131 10.01 -18.06 14.66
C SER A 131 8.79 -17.77 13.77
N LEU A 132 7.74 -18.58 13.84
CA LEU A 132 6.48 -18.33 13.14
C LEU A 132 5.81 -17.04 13.62
N LEU A 133 5.74 -16.82 14.95
CA LEU A 133 5.21 -15.58 15.50
C LEU A 133 6.08 -14.38 15.11
N GLY A 134 7.41 -14.51 15.20
CA GLY A 134 8.34 -13.46 14.78
C GLY A 134 8.15 -13.07 13.31
N GLN A 135 8.03 -14.06 12.42
CA GLN A 135 7.76 -13.83 11.00
C GLN A 135 6.40 -13.16 10.75
N PHE A 136 5.36 -13.58 11.48
CA PHE A 136 4.04 -12.97 11.39
C PHE A 136 4.09 -11.49 11.77
N VAL A 137 4.71 -11.16 12.91
CA VAL A 137 4.90 -9.79 13.37
C VAL A 137 5.75 -9.00 12.38
N PHE A 138 6.89 -9.57 11.92
CA PHE A 138 7.74 -8.94 10.93
C PHE A 138 6.98 -8.62 9.64
N THR A 139 6.22 -9.58 9.09
CA THR A 139 5.41 -9.40 7.87
C THR A 139 4.38 -8.28 8.02
N PHE A 140 3.78 -8.14 9.21
CA PHE A 140 2.84 -7.05 9.48
C PHE A 140 3.50 -5.67 9.47
N PHE A 141 4.67 -5.53 10.11
CA PHE A 141 5.37 -4.25 10.22
C PHE A 141 6.18 -3.89 8.99
N SER A 142 6.74 -4.88 8.27
CA SER A 142 7.71 -4.67 7.18
C SER A 142 7.09 -4.40 5.80
N GLY A 143 5.82 -4.08 5.73
CA GLY A 143 5.12 -3.74 4.48
C GLY A 143 3.79 -3.08 4.79
N PRO A 144 2.77 -3.85 5.19
CA PRO A 144 1.39 -3.36 5.32
C PRO A 144 1.27 -2.11 6.19
N LEU A 145 1.78 -2.16 7.42
CA LEU A 145 1.71 -1.02 8.34
C LEU A 145 2.60 0.15 7.89
N ALA A 146 3.79 -0.19 7.37
CA ALA A 146 4.79 0.79 6.96
C ALA A 146 4.39 1.57 5.70
N GLU A 147 3.61 0.97 4.82
CA GLU A 147 3.38 1.47 3.48
C GLU A 147 2.01 2.12 3.27
N GLU A 148 0.94 1.55 3.84
CA GLU A 148 -0.43 1.96 3.51
C GLU A 148 -0.75 3.40 3.89
N GLY A 149 -0.11 3.95 4.93
CA GLY A 149 -0.21 5.37 5.28
C GLY A 149 0.23 6.30 4.15
N GLY A 150 1.28 5.91 3.43
CA GLY A 150 1.77 6.64 2.27
C GLY A 150 0.91 6.40 1.03
N TRP A 151 0.78 5.14 0.63
CA TRP A 151 0.13 4.79 -0.62
C TRP A 151 -1.36 5.13 -0.61
N ARG A 152 -2.12 4.66 0.38
CA ARG A 152 -3.57 4.86 0.45
C ARG A 152 -3.96 6.08 1.27
N GLY A 153 -3.21 6.39 2.33
CA GLY A 153 -3.51 7.57 3.15
C GLY A 153 -3.17 8.90 2.50
N PHE A 154 -2.15 8.95 1.64
CA PHE A 154 -1.67 10.20 1.06
C PHE A 154 -1.74 10.26 -0.47
N ALA A 155 -1.15 9.28 -1.18
CA ALA A 155 -1.01 9.33 -2.63
C ALA A 155 -2.34 9.06 -3.35
N LEU A 156 -3.05 7.99 -2.97
CA LEU A 156 -4.29 7.57 -3.63
C LEU A 156 -5.37 8.67 -3.68
N PRO A 157 -5.76 9.33 -2.57
CA PRO A 157 -6.78 10.38 -2.63
C PRO A 157 -6.41 11.55 -3.54
N ARG A 158 -5.11 11.85 -3.66
CA ARG A 158 -4.59 12.89 -4.55
C ARG A 158 -4.57 12.48 -6.02
N LEU A 159 -4.37 11.21 -6.31
CA LEU A 159 -4.54 10.65 -7.66
C LEU A 159 -6.02 10.67 -8.04
N GLU A 160 -6.91 10.19 -7.15
CA GLU A 160 -8.35 10.12 -7.40
C GLU A 160 -9.01 11.51 -7.52
N SER A 161 -8.41 12.56 -6.96
CA SER A 161 -8.83 13.93 -7.24
C SER A 161 -8.51 14.40 -8.67
N ARG A 162 -7.71 13.65 -9.43
CA ARG A 162 -7.28 13.98 -10.80
C ARG A 162 -7.74 12.97 -11.84
N TYR A 163 -7.82 11.71 -11.48
CA TYR A 163 -8.14 10.57 -12.34
C TYR A 163 -9.28 9.75 -11.71
N ASN A 164 -9.91 8.90 -12.49
CA ASN A 164 -10.83 7.92 -11.95
C ASN A 164 -10.10 6.87 -11.09
N ALA A 165 -10.83 6.13 -10.27
CA ALA A 165 -10.24 5.20 -9.31
C ALA A 165 -9.40 4.09 -9.97
N LEU A 166 -9.84 3.57 -11.13
CA LEU A 166 -9.07 2.56 -11.85
C LEU A 166 -7.73 3.11 -12.33
N VAL A 167 -7.71 4.26 -13.01
CA VAL A 167 -6.47 4.89 -13.50
C VAL A 167 -5.57 5.26 -12.33
N SER A 168 -6.13 5.80 -11.24
CA SER A 168 -5.38 6.11 -10.01
C SER A 168 -4.71 4.88 -9.42
N SER A 169 -5.43 3.75 -9.40
CA SER A 169 -4.90 2.48 -8.89
C SER A 169 -3.78 1.91 -9.76
N LEU A 170 -3.96 1.98 -11.10
CA LEU A 170 -2.95 1.51 -12.05
C LEU A 170 -1.66 2.34 -11.94
N ILE A 171 -1.77 3.68 -11.91
CA ILE A 171 -0.63 4.58 -11.70
C ILE A 171 0.06 4.25 -10.38
N LEU A 172 -0.72 4.13 -9.29
CA LEU A 172 -0.19 3.84 -7.96
C LEU A 172 0.49 2.47 -7.92
N GLY A 173 -0.10 1.43 -8.53
CA GLY A 173 0.46 0.09 -8.55
C GLY A 173 1.80 0.03 -9.28
N VAL A 174 1.92 0.71 -10.43
CA VAL A 174 3.18 0.82 -11.17
C VAL A 174 4.23 1.55 -10.32
N LEU A 175 3.90 2.72 -9.77
CA LEU A 175 4.83 3.48 -8.94
C LEU A 175 5.20 2.72 -7.66
N TRP A 176 4.26 2.05 -7.02
CA TRP A 176 4.53 1.21 -5.86
C TRP A 176 5.51 0.08 -6.18
N THR A 177 5.33 -0.59 -7.32
CA THR A 177 6.26 -1.64 -7.77
C THR A 177 7.65 -1.07 -8.09
N CYS A 178 7.73 0.05 -8.80
CA CYS A 178 8.99 0.70 -9.11
C CYS A 178 9.76 1.16 -7.86
N TRP A 179 9.06 1.51 -6.78
CA TRP A 179 9.68 1.85 -5.50
C TRP A 179 10.46 0.67 -4.89
N HIS A 180 10.10 -0.58 -5.22
CA HIS A 180 10.84 -1.77 -4.78
C HIS A 180 12.11 -2.07 -5.61
N ILE A 181 12.35 -1.36 -6.73
CA ILE A 181 13.51 -1.65 -7.61
C ILE A 181 14.84 -1.76 -6.86
N PRO A 182 15.18 -0.90 -5.86
CA PRO A 182 16.45 -1.04 -5.15
C PRO A 182 16.64 -2.39 -4.46
N LEU A 183 15.55 -3.04 -4.01
CA LEU A 183 15.61 -4.36 -3.37
C LEU A 183 16.12 -5.46 -4.31
N TYR A 184 15.93 -5.30 -5.63
CA TYR A 184 16.42 -6.25 -6.63
C TYR A 184 17.95 -6.23 -6.77
N PHE A 185 18.59 -5.16 -6.32
CA PHE A 185 20.05 -5.03 -6.32
C PHE A 185 20.68 -5.53 -5.02
N TYR A 186 19.87 -5.67 -3.97
CA TYR A 186 20.36 -6.25 -2.72
C TYR A 186 20.61 -7.76 -2.91
N PRO A 187 21.74 -8.30 -2.42
CA PRO A 187 22.12 -9.69 -2.66
C PRO A 187 21.34 -10.69 -1.80
N ASP A 188 20.03 -10.69 -1.92
CA ASP A 188 19.13 -11.69 -1.31
C ASP A 188 18.40 -12.45 -2.43
N PRO A 189 18.75 -13.73 -2.67
CA PRO A 189 18.10 -14.54 -3.70
C PRO A 189 16.60 -14.75 -3.48
N ALA A 190 16.12 -14.68 -2.22
CA ALA A 190 14.71 -14.92 -1.89
C ALA A 190 13.79 -13.77 -2.32
N SER A 191 14.34 -12.58 -2.59
CA SER A 191 13.57 -11.38 -2.97
C SER A 191 13.33 -11.23 -4.49
N ARG A 192 13.88 -12.13 -5.33
CA ARG A 192 13.90 -11.97 -6.78
C ARG A 192 12.73 -12.64 -7.49
N MET A 193 11.52 -12.11 -7.33
CA MET A 193 10.45 -12.42 -8.26
C MET A 193 10.76 -11.80 -9.64
N PHE A 194 10.39 -12.49 -10.74
CA PHE A 194 10.49 -11.93 -12.09
C PHE A 194 9.73 -10.60 -12.17
N PHE A 195 10.45 -9.50 -12.38
CA PHE A 195 9.92 -8.13 -12.23
C PHE A 195 8.62 -7.86 -13.00
N PRO A 196 8.42 -8.29 -14.27
CA PRO A 196 7.16 -8.10 -14.97
C PRO A 196 5.97 -8.79 -14.30
N ALA A 197 6.17 -9.99 -13.72
CA ALA A 197 5.12 -10.68 -12.98
C ALA A 197 4.80 -9.95 -11.66
N TYR A 198 5.82 -9.45 -10.96
CA TYR A 198 5.65 -8.65 -9.76
C TYR A 198 4.92 -7.34 -10.05
N LEU A 199 5.27 -6.67 -11.17
CA LEU A 199 4.58 -5.46 -11.64
C LEU A 199 3.10 -5.71 -11.90
N ALA A 200 2.77 -6.77 -12.64
CA ALA A 200 1.39 -7.13 -12.94
C ALA A 200 0.61 -7.44 -11.65
N LEU A 201 1.18 -8.27 -10.76
CA LEU A 201 0.56 -8.69 -9.52
C LEU A 201 0.29 -7.52 -8.57
N ASN A 202 1.29 -6.65 -8.35
CA ASN A 202 1.13 -5.47 -7.50
C ASN A 202 0.14 -4.45 -8.08
N THR A 203 0.08 -4.33 -9.42
CA THR A 203 -0.87 -3.43 -10.07
C THR A 203 -2.31 -3.91 -9.85
N VAL A 204 -2.57 -5.21 -10.00
CA VAL A 204 -3.88 -5.81 -9.70
C VAL A 204 -4.20 -5.68 -8.21
N LEU A 205 -3.23 -5.94 -7.33
CA LEU A 205 -3.38 -5.77 -5.89
C LEU A 205 -3.72 -4.31 -5.52
N ALA A 206 -3.10 -3.34 -6.20
CA ALA A 206 -3.39 -1.92 -5.98
C ALA A 206 -4.86 -1.58 -6.28
N VAL A 207 -5.44 -2.15 -7.35
CA VAL A 207 -6.87 -1.98 -7.69
C VAL A 207 -7.77 -2.61 -6.61
N PHE A 208 -7.42 -3.81 -6.16
CA PHE A 208 -8.17 -4.49 -5.10
C PHE A 208 -8.16 -3.71 -3.78
N ILE A 209 -7.00 -3.23 -3.35
CA ILE A 209 -6.88 -2.44 -2.12
C ILE A 209 -7.59 -1.08 -2.27
N THR A 210 -7.55 -0.45 -3.46
CA THR A 210 -8.30 0.78 -3.72
C THR A 210 -9.81 0.55 -3.63
N TRP A 211 -10.31 -0.57 -4.18
CA TRP A 211 -11.71 -0.95 -4.02
C TRP A 211 -12.11 -1.05 -2.54
N LEU A 212 -11.31 -1.72 -1.71
CA LEU A 212 -11.54 -1.78 -0.26
C LEU A 212 -11.51 -0.39 0.39
N TYR A 213 -10.50 0.42 0.07
CA TYR A 213 -10.33 1.78 0.60
C TYR A 213 -11.55 2.66 0.33
N ASN A 214 -12.04 2.68 -0.92
CA ASN A 214 -13.16 3.52 -1.34
C ASN A 214 -14.49 3.06 -0.73
N ASN A 215 -14.63 1.77 -0.44
CA ASN A 215 -15.83 1.23 0.17
C ASN A 215 -15.82 1.25 1.71
N THR A 216 -14.71 1.62 2.34
CA THR A 216 -14.55 1.69 3.79
C THR A 216 -14.27 3.10 4.32
N ARG A 217 -14.63 4.13 3.56
CA ARG A 217 -14.44 5.55 3.91
C ARG A 217 -12.97 5.91 4.17
N GLY A 218 -12.03 5.24 3.48
CA GLY A 218 -10.62 5.48 3.67
C GLY A 218 -9.99 4.77 4.87
N SER A 219 -10.52 3.60 5.25
CA SER A 219 -9.97 2.79 6.34
C SER A 219 -8.59 2.24 5.99
N LEU A 220 -7.56 2.73 6.66
CA LEU A 220 -6.22 2.14 6.57
C LEU A 220 -6.14 0.80 7.32
N VAL A 221 -7.00 0.54 8.29
CA VAL A 221 -7.09 -0.77 8.97
C VAL A 221 -7.41 -1.87 7.96
N ILE A 222 -8.37 -1.64 7.08
CA ILE A 222 -8.77 -2.62 6.06
C ILE A 222 -7.73 -2.76 4.96
N THR A 223 -7.10 -1.67 4.52
CA THR A 223 -6.03 -1.76 3.50
C THR A 223 -4.79 -2.44 4.04
N ILE A 224 -4.40 -2.17 5.28
CA ILE A 224 -3.32 -2.86 5.98
C ILE A 224 -3.64 -4.36 6.10
N LEU A 225 -4.86 -4.71 6.50
CA LEU A 225 -5.27 -6.11 6.62
C LEU A 225 -5.23 -6.83 5.26
N ALA A 226 -5.68 -6.20 4.19
CA ALA A 226 -5.64 -6.77 2.84
C ALA A 226 -4.20 -6.97 2.35
N HIS A 227 -3.35 -5.96 2.51
CA HIS A 227 -1.93 -6.03 2.15
C HIS A 227 -1.21 -7.11 2.98
N PHE A 228 -1.48 -7.17 4.28
CA PHE A 228 -0.95 -8.20 5.17
C PHE A 228 -1.39 -9.59 4.77
N SER A 229 -2.68 -9.77 4.47
CA SER A 229 -3.24 -11.04 3.98
C SER A 229 -2.53 -11.51 2.71
N PHE A 230 -2.25 -10.59 1.78
CA PHE A 230 -1.49 -10.91 0.58
C PHE A 230 -0.05 -11.33 0.88
N ASN A 231 0.66 -10.59 1.75
CA ASN A 231 2.05 -10.91 2.11
C ASN A 231 2.18 -12.23 2.88
N LEU A 232 1.16 -12.63 3.66
CA LEU A 232 1.13 -13.92 4.34
C LEU A 232 1.18 -15.11 3.38
N VAL A 233 0.69 -14.97 2.15
CA VAL A 233 0.74 -16.06 1.16
C VAL A 233 2.18 -16.42 0.84
N GLY A 234 3.00 -15.45 0.46
CA GLY A 234 4.41 -15.68 0.16
C GLY A 234 5.20 -16.12 1.40
N ALA A 235 5.01 -15.41 2.53
CA ALA A 235 5.76 -15.66 3.75
C ALA A 235 5.43 -17.02 4.38
N PHE A 236 4.15 -17.41 4.43
CA PHE A 236 3.70 -18.59 5.16
C PHE A 236 3.25 -19.73 4.25
N ILE A 237 2.29 -19.52 3.36
CA ILE A 237 1.65 -20.64 2.62
C ILE A 237 2.65 -21.31 1.70
N THR A 238 3.39 -20.55 0.90
CA THR A 238 4.39 -21.06 -0.02
C THR A 238 5.79 -21.14 0.60
N GLY A 239 6.09 -20.24 1.54
CA GLY A 239 7.35 -20.16 2.25
C GLY A 239 7.42 -21.13 3.43
N THR A 240 7.21 -20.64 4.65
CA THR A 240 7.52 -21.38 5.88
C THR A 240 6.71 -22.64 6.08
N LEU A 241 5.41 -22.66 5.72
CA LEU A 241 4.57 -23.87 5.82
C LEU A 241 4.75 -24.80 4.62
N GLY A 242 5.28 -24.31 3.51
CA GLY A 242 5.58 -25.07 2.30
C GLY A 242 4.40 -25.93 1.80
N LEU A 243 3.16 -25.43 1.97
CA LEU A 243 1.95 -26.18 1.64
C LEU A 243 1.80 -26.40 0.13
N MET A 244 2.35 -25.48 -0.66
CA MET A 244 2.26 -25.46 -2.11
C MET A 244 3.49 -24.75 -2.70
N PRO A 245 4.09 -25.26 -3.80
CA PRO A 245 5.15 -24.53 -4.50
C PRO A 245 4.67 -23.17 -5.04
N MET A 246 5.54 -22.16 -5.01
CA MET A 246 5.21 -20.80 -5.47
C MET A 246 4.70 -20.77 -6.92
N ASN A 247 5.30 -21.54 -7.83
CA ASN A 247 4.85 -21.61 -9.23
C ASN A 247 3.43 -22.14 -9.36
N THR A 248 3.09 -23.21 -8.59
CA THR A 248 1.74 -23.77 -8.56
C THR A 248 0.75 -22.78 -7.98
N PHE A 249 1.15 -22.06 -6.92
CA PHE A 249 0.35 -20.97 -6.36
C PHE A 249 0.05 -19.90 -7.41
N LEU A 250 1.06 -19.41 -8.13
CA LEU A 250 0.86 -18.38 -9.17
C LEU A 250 -0.08 -18.87 -10.27
N MET A 251 0.05 -20.13 -10.72
CA MET A 251 -0.82 -20.71 -11.75
C MET A 251 -2.29 -20.81 -11.30
N THR A 252 -2.54 -21.01 -10.02
CA THR A 252 -3.91 -21.17 -9.48
C THR A 252 -4.50 -19.87 -8.98
N ALA A 253 -3.70 -18.98 -8.38
CA ALA A 253 -4.16 -17.74 -7.78
C ALA A 253 -4.35 -16.60 -8.80
N VAL A 254 -3.48 -16.53 -9.83
CA VAL A 254 -3.57 -15.46 -10.84
C VAL A 254 -4.93 -15.46 -11.57
N PRO A 255 -5.45 -16.59 -12.07
CA PRO A 255 -6.80 -16.63 -12.65
C PRO A 255 -7.88 -16.14 -11.68
N GLY A 256 -7.81 -16.54 -10.40
CA GLY A 256 -8.74 -16.08 -9.37
C GLY A 256 -8.68 -14.57 -9.15
N LEU A 257 -7.49 -13.99 -9.10
CA LEU A 257 -7.29 -12.55 -8.99
C LEU A 257 -7.80 -11.80 -10.23
N VAL A 258 -7.61 -12.35 -11.42
CA VAL A 258 -8.15 -11.77 -12.67
C VAL A 258 -9.68 -11.80 -12.66
N ILE A 259 -10.30 -12.90 -12.26
CA ILE A 259 -11.77 -12.99 -12.12
C ILE A 259 -12.28 -11.96 -11.12
N LEU A 260 -11.64 -11.85 -9.97
CA LEU A 260 -11.98 -10.87 -8.94
C LEU A 260 -11.81 -9.43 -9.44
N PHE A 261 -10.75 -9.15 -10.18
CA PHE A 261 -10.52 -7.86 -10.80
C PHE A 261 -11.64 -7.51 -11.80
N ILE A 262 -11.99 -8.44 -12.70
CA ILE A 262 -13.08 -8.26 -13.66
C ILE A 262 -14.41 -8.03 -12.92
N TRP A 263 -14.69 -8.83 -11.88
CA TRP A 263 -15.89 -8.66 -11.07
C TRP A 263 -15.98 -7.27 -10.41
N ILE A 264 -14.86 -6.78 -9.85
CA ILE A 264 -14.82 -5.43 -9.27
C ILE A 264 -15.13 -4.38 -10.34
N LEU A 265 -14.55 -4.47 -11.53
CA LEU A 265 -14.78 -3.51 -12.59
C LEU A 265 -16.21 -3.54 -13.11
N VAL A 266 -16.77 -4.73 -13.32
CA VAL A 266 -18.14 -4.89 -13.83
C VAL A 266 -19.18 -4.44 -12.80
N TYR A 267 -19.01 -4.83 -11.53
CA TYR A 267 -19.99 -4.56 -10.50
C TYR A 267 -19.89 -3.16 -9.88
N PHE A 268 -18.67 -2.68 -9.60
CA PHE A 268 -18.46 -1.38 -8.95
C PHE A 268 -18.12 -0.25 -9.94
N GLY A 269 -17.75 -0.58 -11.15
CA GLY A 269 -17.37 0.36 -12.20
C GLY A 269 -15.97 0.95 -12.01
N PRO A 270 -15.31 1.38 -13.11
CA PRO A 270 -13.95 1.90 -13.07
C PRO A 270 -13.84 3.32 -12.49
N ARG A 271 -14.97 4.07 -12.46
CA ARG A 271 -14.94 5.49 -12.05
C ARG A 271 -14.52 5.66 -10.60
N ASN A 272 -15.18 4.94 -9.67
CA ASN A 272 -14.97 5.08 -8.24
C ASN A 272 -14.55 3.76 -7.57
N LEU A 273 -14.59 2.63 -8.27
CA LEU A 273 -14.49 1.28 -7.70
C LEU A 273 -15.41 1.14 -6.47
N SER A 274 -16.55 1.83 -6.50
CA SER A 274 -17.51 1.89 -5.41
C SER A 274 -18.89 2.27 -5.95
N ARG A 275 -19.93 1.75 -5.32
CA ARG A 275 -21.33 2.12 -5.57
C ARG A 275 -21.90 3.07 -4.51
N LYS A 276 -21.01 3.59 -3.64
CA LYS A 276 -21.39 4.56 -2.61
C LYS A 276 -21.66 5.94 -3.22
N PRO A 277 -22.55 6.74 -2.59
CA PRO A 277 -22.69 8.15 -2.91
C PRO A 277 -21.36 8.90 -2.80
N SER A 278 -21.17 9.92 -3.62
CA SER A 278 -19.91 10.72 -3.64
C SER A 278 -19.54 11.30 -2.28
N ALA A 279 -20.53 11.65 -1.45
CA ALA A 279 -20.32 12.17 -0.10
C ALA A 279 -19.70 11.15 0.89
N GLU A 280 -19.78 9.85 0.58
CA GLU A 280 -19.20 8.79 1.41
C GLU A 280 -17.82 8.32 0.91
N LEU A 281 -17.35 8.82 -0.21
CA LEU A 281 -16.04 8.48 -0.75
C LEU A 281 -14.93 9.19 0.05
N PRO A 282 -13.75 8.57 0.20
CA PRO A 282 -12.64 9.15 0.96
C PRO A 282 -11.89 10.28 0.22
N PHE A 283 -12.34 10.64 -0.96
CA PHE A 283 -11.79 11.70 -1.82
C PHE A 283 -12.94 12.51 -2.43
N ILE A 284 -12.63 13.70 -2.95
CA ILE A 284 -13.59 14.53 -3.68
C ILE A 284 -13.55 14.12 -5.15
N PRO A 285 -14.58 13.40 -5.70
CA PRO A 285 -14.59 13.02 -7.10
C PRO A 285 -14.65 14.28 -7.99
N ARG A 286 -14.05 14.21 -9.16
CA ARG A 286 -14.31 15.19 -10.21
C ARG A 286 -15.74 14.99 -10.76
N ASN A 287 -16.43 16.09 -10.92
CA ASN A 287 -17.72 16.14 -11.63
C ASN A 287 -17.56 15.77 -13.11
#